data_f6a1812a8a6247e7eab07e419dc1a01b
#
_entry.id   f6a1812a8a6247e7eab07e419dc1a01b
#
_cell.length_a   1.000
_cell.length_b   1.000
_cell.length_c   1.000
_cell.angle_alpha   90.00
_cell.angle_beta   90.00
_cell.angle_gamma   90.00
#
_symmetry.space_group_name_H-M   'P 1'
#
loop_
_entity.id
_entity.type
_entity.pdbx_description
1 polymer ?
#
loop_
_entity_poly.entity_id
_entity_poly.type
_entity_poly.pdbx_seq_one_letter_code
_entity_poly.pdbx_strand_id
1 'polypeptide(L)'
;MDNFKGWIGKEISRSDIITPRLVDHLKKTLEPNILVNDEIPQGLFLCLCPDVVDSNNLSKDGNSKLGIFLPNLPYKIRMWAGGKIEIYDQFKIGSEINKVSKIENIEFKKGKSGNLCFVTINHDYKLENKIIVKEEQTAVYREKINTNLNISKNIDSIEIIDEFNIFGSSTLLFRYSALTFNGHKIHYDIDYTKTEEGHSGLLVHAPLQATYLLNIAKKNKIKFNSFKYRATFPLISNKKFKVQLGKNNKNEIVGLVLNHENILTMKAIFK
;
A
#
# COMPACT_ATOMS: atom_id res chain seq x y z
N MET A 1 -15.10 -20.20 14.19
CA MET A 1 -15.10 -18.81 13.65
C MET A 1 -15.35 -17.72 14.71
N ASP A 2 -15.88 -18.07 15.87
CA ASP A 2 -16.16 -17.05 16.92
C ASP A 2 -14.92 -16.48 17.64
N ASN A 3 -13.78 -17.11 17.45
CA ASN A 3 -12.55 -16.77 18.20
C ASN A 3 -11.89 -15.43 17.85
N PHE A 4 -12.34 -14.75 16.80
CA PHE A 4 -11.73 -13.48 16.33
C PHE A 4 -12.62 -12.26 16.56
N LYS A 5 -13.89 -12.45 16.94
CA LYS A 5 -14.84 -11.33 17.19
C LYS A 5 -14.34 -10.35 18.26
N GLY A 6 -13.66 -10.84 19.29
CA GLY A 6 -13.08 -10.01 20.34
C GLY A 6 -11.92 -9.12 19.90
N TRP A 7 -11.42 -9.26 18.68
CA TRP A 7 -10.40 -8.40 18.10
C TRP A 7 -10.97 -7.23 17.32
N ILE A 8 -12.21 -7.36 16.84
CA ILE A 8 -12.91 -6.27 16.14
C ILE A 8 -13.16 -5.13 17.14
N GLY A 9 -12.83 -3.92 16.72
CA GLY A 9 -12.88 -2.74 17.56
C GLY A 9 -11.59 -2.46 18.35
N LYS A 10 -10.60 -3.38 18.36
CA LYS A 10 -9.31 -3.12 19.00
C LYS A 10 -8.60 -1.96 18.30
N GLU A 11 -8.12 -1.02 19.09
CA GLU A 11 -7.46 0.18 18.63
C GLU A 11 -6.01 0.27 19.13
N ILE A 12 -5.18 0.95 18.36
CA ILE A 12 -3.84 1.37 18.73
C ILE A 12 -3.60 2.77 18.20
N SER A 13 -2.93 3.61 19.01
CA SER A 13 -2.58 4.99 18.65
C SER A 13 -1.08 5.16 18.61
N ARG A 14 -0.58 5.93 17.62
CA ARG A 14 0.83 6.32 17.49
C ARG A 14 0.92 7.75 17.00
N SER A 15 1.91 8.47 17.48
CA SER A 15 2.21 9.83 17.02
C SER A 15 3.51 9.87 16.24
N ASP A 16 3.60 10.83 15.33
CA ASP A 16 4.79 11.12 14.53
C ASP A 16 4.80 12.60 14.12
N ILE A 17 5.97 13.11 13.77
CA ILE A 17 6.14 14.50 13.34
C ILE A 17 6.50 14.52 11.85
N ILE A 18 5.81 15.35 11.07
CA ILE A 18 6.16 15.59 9.68
C ILE A 18 7.44 16.43 9.61
N THR A 19 8.58 15.77 9.49
CA THR A 19 9.87 16.44 9.43
C THR A 19 10.23 16.86 8.00
N PRO A 20 11.00 17.97 7.81
CA PRO A 20 11.57 18.32 6.50
C PRO A 20 12.35 17.16 5.87
N ARG A 21 13.09 16.40 6.70
CA ARG A 21 13.85 15.22 6.28
C ARG A 21 12.94 14.14 5.68
N LEU A 22 11.82 13.80 6.30
CA LEU A 22 10.90 12.78 5.80
C LEU A 22 10.31 13.18 4.45
N VAL A 23 9.90 14.46 4.33
CA VAL A 23 9.37 15.03 3.08
C VAL A 23 10.41 14.97 1.97
N ASP A 24 11.65 15.45 2.23
CA ASP A 24 12.74 15.45 1.25
C ASP A 24 13.12 14.00 0.84
N HIS A 25 13.25 13.10 1.80
CA HIS A 25 13.59 11.70 1.50
C HIS A 25 12.52 11.03 0.65
N LEU A 26 11.23 11.28 0.90
CA LEU A 26 10.16 10.75 0.05
C LEU A 26 10.22 11.35 -1.35
N LYS A 27 10.39 12.69 -1.48
CA LYS A 27 10.58 13.35 -2.78
C LYS A 27 11.71 12.70 -3.57
N LYS A 28 12.90 12.61 -2.99
CA LYS A 28 14.11 12.03 -3.62
C LYS A 28 13.97 10.54 -3.93
N THR A 29 13.09 9.84 -3.25
CA THR A 29 12.79 8.43 -3.54
C THR A 29 11.87 8.29 -4.76
N LEU A 30 10.94 9.23 -4.95
CA LEU A 30 9.97 9.21 -6.04
C LEU A 30 10.51 9.83 -7.33
N GLU A 31 11.49 10.75 -7.25
CA GLU A 31 12.12 11.39 -8.40
C GLU A 31 12.96 10.40 -9.24
N PRO A 32 13.14 10.64 -10.54
CA PRO A 32 12.69 11.80 -11.31
C PRO A 32 11.26 11.70 -11.84
N ASN A 33 10.59 10.56 -11.58
CA ASN A 33 9.31 10.24 -12.20
C ASN A 33 8.17 11.16 -11.74
N ILE A 34 8.33 11.75 -10.54
CA ILE A 34 7.39 12.72 -10.00
C ILE A 34 8.15 13.99 -9.65
N LEU A 35 7.86 15.05 -10.38
CA LEU A 35 8.26 16.38 -9.98
C LEU A 35 7.27 16.87 -8.93
N VAL A 36 7.64 16.73 -7.68
CA VAL A 36 6.92 17.34 -6.57
C VAL A 36 7.67 18.61 -6.22
N ASN A 37 7.22 19.74 -6.78
CA ASN A 37 7.76 21.07 -6.40
C ASN A 37 7.69 21.18 -4.86
N ASP A 38 7.80 22.32 -4.26
CA ASP A 38 7.94 22.53 -2.81
C ASP A 38 6.79 21.96 -1.94
N GLU A 39 5.83 21.27 -2.55
CA GLU A 39 4.71 20.65 -1.86
C GLU A 39 5.10 19.30 -1.20
N ILE A 40 4.33 18.90 -0.20
CA ILE A 40 4.41 17.57 0.41
C ILE A 40 3.88 16.53 -0.59
N PRO A 41 4.64 15.44 -0.89
CA PRO A 41 4.18 14.38 -1.79
C PRO A 41 2.89 13.75 -1.29
N GLN A 42 1.97 13.46 -2.21
CA GLN A 42 0.80 12.64 -1.89
C GLN A 42 1.25 11.25 -1.43
N GLY A 43 0.57 10.67 -0.44
CA GLY A 43 0.96 9.40 0.14
C GLY A 43 2.00 9.49 1.26
N LEU A 44 2.44 10.70 1.68
CA LEU A 44 3.34 10.86 2.82
C LEU A 44 2.82 10.17 4.09
N PHE A 45 1.51 10.16 4.30
CA PHE A 45 0.88 9.53 5.47
C PHE A 45 1.20 8.03 5.58
N LEU A 46 1.49 7.34 4.47
CA LEU A 46 1.94 5.93 4.48
C LEU A 46 3.34 5.75 5.11
N CYS A 47 4.09 6.84 5.25
CA CYS A 47 5.39 6.86 5.92
C CYS A 47 5.30 7.33 7.39
N LEU A 48 4.12 7.75 7.86
CA LEU A 48 3.91 8.26 9.22
C LEU A 48 3.46 7.17 10.18
N CYS A 49 3.86 7.30 11.43
CA CYS A 49 3.45 6.41 12.53
C CYS A 49 3.63 4.92 12.18
N PRO A 50 4.83 4.47 11.81
CA PRO A 50 5.08 3.08 11.42
C PRO A 50 4.75 2.10 12.55
N ASP A 51 4.58 0.82 12.20
CA ASP A 51 4.38 -0.25 13.16
C ASP A 51 5.74 -0.69 13.73
N VAL A 52 6.14 -0.06 14.84
CA VAL A 52 7.41 -0.33 15.52
C VAL A 52 7.18 -1.27 16.69
N VAL A 53 7.88 -2.40 16.69
CA VAL A 53 7.92 -3.36 17.78
C VAL A 53 9.37 -3.77 18.08
N ASP A 54 9.62 -4.30 19.27
CA ASP A 54 10.92 -4.87 19.61
C ASP A 54 11.29 -6.02 18.67
N SER A 55 12.56 -6.21 18.40
CA SER A 55 13.06 -7.27 17.49
C SER A 55 12.56 -8.67 17.86
N ASN A 56 12.37 -8.96 19.15
CA ASN A 56 11.80 -10.21 19.64
C ASN A 56 10.32 -10.40 19.27
N ASN A 57 9.65 -9.33 18.88
CA ASN A 57 8.25 -9.31 18.46
C ASN A 57 8.08 -9.29 16.94
N LEU A 58 9.17 -9.49 16.20
CA LEU A 58 9.10 -9.70 14.74
C LEU A 58 8.83 -11.16 14.41
N SER A 59 8.01 -11.38 13.40
CA SER A 59 7.77 -12.70 12.81
C SER A 59 8.87 -13.05 11.78
N LYS A 60 8.84 -14.28 11.26
CA LYS A 60 9.83 -14.77 10.28
C LYS A 60 9.86 -13.93 9.00
N ASP A 61 8.74 -13.32 8.64
CA ASP A 61 8.59 -12.47 7.45
C ASP A 61 9.12 -11.04 7.65
N GLY A 62 9.52 -10.67 8.87
CA GLY A 62 10.01 -9.34 9.23
C GLY A 62 8.94 -8.34 9.65
N ASN A 63 7.66 -8.73 9.67
CA ASN A 63 6.59 -7.91 10.22
C ASN A 63 6.39 -8.17 11.73
N SER A 64 5.61 -7.32 12.39
CA SER A 64 5.14 -7.56 13.75
C SER A 64 4.40 -8.91 13.85
N LYS A 65 4.67 -9.68 14.91
CA LYS A 65 3.97 -10.93 15.17
C LYS A 65 2.46 -10.72 15.24
N LEU A 66 1.73 -11.68 14.69
CA LEU A 66 0.31 -11.81 14.97
C LEU A 66 0.09 -12.08 16.47
N GLY A 67 -1.05 -11.63 17.01
CA GLY A 67 -1.33 -11.69 18.45
C GLY A 67 -0.99 -10.41 19.21
N ILE A 68 -0.31 -9.43 18.60
CA ILE A 68 -0.02 -8.11 19.19
C ILE A 68 -1.16 -7.14 18.92
N PHE A 69 -1.23 -6.58 17.72
CA PHE A 69 -2.34 -5.74 17.28
C PHE A 69 -3.36 -6.54 16.48
N LEU A 70 -2.89 -7.31 15.49
CA LEU A 70 -3.73 -8.22 14.70
C LEU A 70 -3.86 -9.58 15.42
N PRO A 71 -4.99 -10.30 15.26
CA PRO A 71 -5.18 -11.60 15.88
C PRO A 71 -4.18 -12.65 15.35
N ASN A 72 -4.02 -13.71 16.13
CA ASN A 72 -3.18 -14.83 15.71
C ASN A 72 -3.91 -15.68 14.64
N LEU A 73 -3.85 -15.20 13.40
CA LEU A 73 -4.51 -15.83 12.27
C LEU A 73 -3.85 -17.16 11.89
N PRO A 74 -4.61 -18.13 11.35
CA PRO A 74 -4.07 -19.43 10.93
C PRO A 74 -3.24 -19.35 9.64
N TYR A 75 -3.30 -18.21 8.91
CA TYR A 75 -2.60 -18.01 7.64
C TYR A 75 -1.46 -17.02 7.81
N LYS A 76 -0.31 -17.29 7.19
CA LYS A 76 0.93 -16.53 7.40
C LYS A 76 1.28 -15.60 6.25
N ILE A 77 0.86 -15.94 5.01
CA ILE A 77 1.19 -15.12 3.84
C ILE A 77 0.23 -13.93 3.79
N ARG A 78 0.79 -12.72 3.92
CA ARG A 78 0.03 -11.48 3.98
C ARG A 78 0.22 -10.65 2.71
N MET A 79 -0.88 -10.12 2.19
CA MET A 79 -0.89 -9.22 1.04
C MET A 79 -1.69 -7.96 1.37
N TRP A 80 -1.19 -6.82 0.94
CA TRP A 80 -1.95 -5.56 0.90
C TRP A 80 -2.85 -5.59 -0.33
N ALA A 81 -4.15 -5.83 -0.14
CA ALA A 81 -5.05 -6.18 -1.24
C ALA A 81 -5.76 -4.97 -1.84
N GLY A 82 -6.05 -3.96 -1.03
CA GLY A 82 -6.76 -2.78 -1.49
C GLY A 82 -7.25 -1.94 -0.33
N GLY A 83 -8.00 -0.91 -0.66
CA GLY A 83 -8.58 -0.01 0.33
C GLY A 83 -9.15 1.25 -0.29
N LYS A 84 -9.45 2.20 0.60
CA LYS A 84 -9.94 3.53 0.27
C LYS A 84 -9.19 4.56 1.11
N ILE A 85 -8.77 5.63 0.48
CA ILE A 85 -8.17 6.78 1.15
C ILE A 85 -9.09 7.97 0.92
N GLU A 86 -9.42 8.69 1.99
CA GLU A 86 -10.18 9.94 1.97
C GLU A 86 -9.28 11.05 2.52
N ILE A 87 -9.15 12.13 1.76
CA ILE A 87 -8.28 13.26 2.09
C ILE A 87 -9.19 14.45 2.39
N TYR A 88 -9.14 14.93 3.63
CA TYR A 88 -9.99 16.02 4.13
C TYR A 88 -9.22 17.34 4.25
N ASP A 89 -7.88 17.26 4.45
CA ASP A 89 -7.03 18.44 4.56
C ASP A 89 -5.58 18.10 4.17
N GLN A 90 -4.73 19.11 4.11
CA GLN A 90 -3.32 18.96 3.74
C GLN A 90 -2.43 18.88 4.98
N PHE A 91 -1.39 18.06 4.88
CA PHE A 91 -0.32 18.01 5.86
C PHE A 91 0.54 19.27 5.80
N LYS A 92 1.16 19.61 6.92
CA LYS A 92 2.15 20.70 7.01
C LYS A 92 3.41 20.18 7.70
N ILE A 93 4.57 20.61 7.21
CA ILE A 93 5.86 20.33 7.86
C ILE A 93 5.84 20.92 9.28
N GLY A 94 6.32 20.16 10.24
CA GLY A 94 6.32 20.50 11.66
C GLY A 94 5.07 20.06 12.42
N SER A 95 4.01 19.61 11.73
CA SER A 95 2.82 19.10 12.42
C SER A 95 3.08 17.76 13.08
N GLU A 96 2.57 17.58 14.29
CA GLU A 96 2.45 16.29 14.95
C GLU A 96 1.15 15.62 14.52
N ILE A 97 1.26 14.40 14.02
CA ILE A 97 0.14 13.60 13.54
C ILE A 97 -0.07 12.43 14.49
N ASN A 98 -1.29 12.24 14.95
CA ASN A 98 -1.71 11.05 15.66
C ASN A 98 -2.47 10.12 14.72
N LYS A 99 -1.97 8.88 14.58
CA LYS A 99 -2.64 7.81 13.81
C LYS A 99 -3.34 6.86 14.77
N VAL A 100 -4.67 6.81 14.69
CA VAL A 100 -5.48 5.81 15.36
C VAL A 100 -5.80 4.70 14.36
N SER A 101 -5.39 3.48 14.67
CA SER A 101 -5.63 2.30 13.84
C SER A 101 -6.62 1.38 14.55
N LYS A 102 -7.71 1.02 13.88
CA LYS A 102 -8.79 0.19 14.44
C LYS A 102 -9.08 -1.00 13.55
N ILE A 103 -9.17 -2.19 14.12
CA ILE A 103 -9.63 -3.38 13.40
C ILE A 103 -11.14 -3.25 13.20
N GLU A 104 -11.55 -3.07 11.94
CA GLU A 104 -12.95 -2.87 11.58
C GLU A 104 -13.68 -4.17 11.28
N ASN A 105 -13.00 -5.10 10.60
CA ASN A 105 -13.60 -6.38 10.22
C ASN A 105 -12.55 -7.47 10.05
N ILE A 106 -12.97 -8.71 10.33
CA ILE A 106 -12.21 -9.94 10.08
C ILE A 106 -13.16 -10.95 9.44
N GLU A 107 -12.90 -11.29 8.17
CA GLU A 107 -13.80 -12.13 7.39
C GLU A 107 -13.03 -13.30 6.76
N PHE A 108 -13.52 -14.52 6.99
CA PHE A 108 -12.98 -15.72 6.36
C PHE A 108 -13.81 -16.10 5.13
N LYS A 109 -13.13 -16.31 4.00
CA LYS A 109 -13.75 -16.71 2.74
C LYS A 109 -13.06 -17.94 2.18
N LYS A 110 -13.85 -18.84 1.61
CA LYS A 110 -13.35 -19.96 0.78
C LYS A 110 -13.37 -19.51 -0.67
N GLY A 111 -12.20 -19.24 -1.23
CA GLY A 111 -12.03 -18.84 -2.63
C GLY A 111 -11.55 -19.99 -3.51
N LYS A 112 -11.47 -19.74 -4.82
CA LYS A 112 -10.89 -20.70 -5.79
C LYS A 112 -9.44 -21.06 -5.49
N SER A 113 -8.71 -20.19 -4.79
CA SER A 113 -7.30 -20.34 -4.41
C SER A 113 -7.10 -20.88 -2.99
N GLY A 114 -8.12 -21.41 -2.34
CA GLY A 114 -8.08 -21.89 -0.96
C GLY A 114 -8.76 -20.95 0.03
N ASN A 115 -8.45 -21.17 1.31
CA ASN A 115 -8.99 -20.37 2.40
C ASN A 115 -8.26 -19.02 2.50
N LEU A 116 -9.03 -17.95 2.67
CA LEU A 116 -8.57 -16.58 2.79
C LEU A 116 -9.13 -15.96 4.06
N CYS A 117 -8.35 -15.07 4.69
CA CYS A 117 -8.85 -14.21 5.74
C CYS A 117 -8.60 -12.76 5.33
N PHE A 118 -9.66 -11.97 5.29
CA PHE A 118 -9.61 -10.54 5.03
C PHE A 118 -9.65 -9.80 6.36
N VAL A 119 -8.69 -8.93 6.60
CA VAL A 119 -8.67 -8.05 7.75
C VAL A 119 -8.76 -6.62 7.25
N THR A 120 -9.81 -5.92 7.64
CA THR A 120 -10.00 -4.50 7.33
C THR A 120 -9.62 -3.68 8.54
N ILE A 121 -8.73 -2.71 8.33
CA ILE A 121 -8.23 -1.79 9.36
C ILE A 121 -8.53 -0.38 8.88
N ASN A 122 -9.14 0.42 9.74
CA ASN A 122 -9.26 1.86 9.55
C ASN A 122 -8.10 2.56 10.23
N HIS A 123 -7.48 3.51 9.53
CA HIS A 123 -6.44 4.39 10.04
C HIS A 123 -6.93 5.84 9.91
N ASP A 124 -7.14 6.49 11.03
CA ASP A 124 -7.45 7.92 11.08
C ASP A 124 -6.16 8.69 11.41
N TYR A 125 -5.68 9.50 10.46
CA TYR A 125 -4.55 10.40 10.66
C TYR A 125 -5.09 11.76 11.10
N LYS A 126 -4.78 12.15 12.31
CA LYS A 126 -5.33 13.34 12.97
C LYS A 126 -4.25 14.38 13.24
N LEU A 127 -4.58 15.63 12.97
CA LEU A 127 -3.88 16.80 13.49
C LEU A 127 -4.74 17.34 14.63
N GLU A 128 -4.23 17.30 15.85
CA GLU A 128 -5.03 17.53 17.05
C GLU A 128 -6.25 16.59 17.08
N ASN A 129 -7.48 17.12 17.03
CA ASN A 129 -8.72 16.35 17.03
C ASN A 129 -9.36 16.23 15.63
N LYS A 130 -8.75 16.83 14.58
CA LYS A 130 -9.29 16.85 13.23
C LYS A 130 -8.69 15.75 12.37
N ILE A 131 -9.52 14.92 11.75
CA ILE A 131 -9.05 13.94 10.77
C ILE A 131 -8.59 14.67 9.51
N ILE A 132 -7.34 14.45 9.10
CA ILE A 132 -6.74 14.98 7.88
C ILE A 132 -6.81 13.96 6.74
N VAL A 133 -6.53 12.70 7.06
CA VAL A 133 -6.66 11.57 6.14
C VAL A 133 -7.30 10.40 6.86
N LYS A 134 -8.19 9.70 6.18
CA LYS A 134 -8.73 8.41 6.60
C LYS A 134 -8.35 7.35 5.58
N GLU A 135 -7.80 6.24 6.03
CA GLU A 135 -7.47 5.09 5.21
C GLU A 135 -8.23 3.87 5.71
N GLU A 136 -9.02 3.25 4.83
CA GLU A 136 -9.50 1.90 5.00
C GLU A 136 -8.54 0.96 4.26
N GLN A 137 -7.86 0.11 4.98
CA GLN A 137 -6.90 -0.84 4.44
C GLN A 137 -7.42 -2.26 4.58
N THR A 138 -7.41 -3.03 3.50
CA THR A 138 -7.70 -4.46 3.54
C THR A 138 -6.45 -5.27 3.27
N ALA A 139 -6.03 -6.05 4.27
CA ALA A 139 -5.01 -7.07 4.14
C ALA A 139 -5.66 -8.43 3.93
N VAL A 140 -5.07 -9.26 3.06
CA VAL A 140 -5.50 -10.65 2.83
C VAL A 140 -4.43 -11.60 3.34
N TYR A 141 -4.84 -12.53 4.18
CA TYR A 141 -4.02 -13.62 4.68
C TYR A 141 -4.42 -14.92 4.02
N ARG A 142 -3.44 -15.75 3.62
CA ARG A 142 -3.68 -17.02 2.95
C ARG A 142 -2.64 -18.09 3.34
N GLU A 143 -3.00 -19.38 3.17
CA GLU A 143 -2.14 -20.52 3.49
C GLU A 143 -0.97 -20.67 2.52
N LYS A 144 -1.25 -20.52 1.22
CA LYS A 144 -0.31 -20.81 0.13
C LYS A 144 -0.40 -19.76 -0.95
N ILE A 145 0.71 -19.57 -1.66
CA ILE A 145 0.70 -18.79 -2.88
C ILE A 145 -0.03 -19.59 -3.95
N ASN A 146 -0.97 -18.93 -4.60
CA ASN A 146 -1.57 -19.49 -5.78
C ASN A 146 -0.64 -19.20 -6.98
N THR A 147 0.11 -20.22 -7.41
CA THR A 147 0.96 -20.12 -8.61
C THR A 147 0.13 -20.02 -9.90
N ASN A 148 -1.15 -20.40 -9.85
CA ASN A 148 -2.09 -20.31 -10.96
C ASN A 148 -2.96 -19.05 -10.83
N LEU A 149 -2.35 -17.88 -10.69
CA LEU A 149 -3.09 -16.62 -10.77
C LEU A 149 -3.71 -16.52 -12.17
N ASN A 150 -5.04 -16.54 -12.25
CA ASN A 150 -5.73 -16.19 -13.47
C ASN A 150 -5.40 -14.73 -13.81
N ILE A 151 -4.46 -14.56 -14.73
CA ILE A 151 -4.06 -13.26 -15.23
C ILE A 151 -5.23 -12.75 -16.07
N SER A 152 -6.02 -11.86 -15.52
CA SER A 152 -6.99 -11.12 -16.34
C SER A 152 -6.19 -10.17 -17.24
N LYS A 153 -6.08 -10.53 -18.51
CA LYS A 153 -5.52 -9.63 -19.55
C LYS A 153 -6.52 -8.55 -19.98
N ASN A 154 -7.77 -8.65 -19.56
CA ASN A 154 -8.78 -7.64 -19.87
C ASN A 154 -8.60 -6.44 -18.94
N ILE A 155 -7.80 -5.50 -19.40
CA ILE A 155 -7.71 -4.15 -18.82
C ILE A 155 -8.77 -3.33 -19.56
N ASP A 156 -9.67 -2.69 -18.81
CA ASP A 156 -10.60 -1.75 -19.42
C ASP A 156 -9.80 -0.71 -20.21
N SER A 157 -10.18 -0.44 -21.43
CA SER A 157 -9.58 0.64 -22.21
C SER A 157 -9.80 1.97 -21.50
N ILE A 158 -8.73 2.76 -21.41
CA ILE A 158 -8.80 4.10 -20.86
C ILE A 158 -8.26 5.10 -21.87
N GLU A 159 -8.85 6.29 -21.90
CA GLU A 159 -8.27 7.45 -22.57
C GLU A 159 -7.14 7.99 -21.69
N ILE A 160 -5.89 7.87 -22.16
CA ILE A 160 -4.71 8.24 -21.38
C ILE A 160 -4.62 9.76 -21.25
N ILE A 161 -4.48 10.24 -20.01
CA ILE A 161 -4.19 11.65 -19.69
C ILE A 161 -2.68 11.83 -19.54
N ASP A 162 -2.02 10.92 -18.78
CA ASP A 162 -0.57 10.97 -18.54
C ASP A 162 -0.06 9.57 -18.19
N GLU A 163 1.19 9.30 -18.54
CA GLU A 163 1.87 8.06 -18.18
C GLU A 163 3.38 8.23 -18.04
N PHE A 164 3.99 7.39 -17.23
CA PHE A 164 5.45 7.29 -17.14
C PHE A 164 5.89 5.88 -16.75
N ASN A 165 7.16 5.58 -17.06
CA ASN A 165 7.78 4.30 -16.74
C ASN A 165 8.75 4.47 -15.57
N ILE A 166 8.75 3.48 -14.66
CA ILE A 166 9.62 3.43 -13.49
C ILE A 166 10.42 2.13 -13.57
N PHE A 167 11.71 2.20 -13.26
CA PHE A 167 12.49 0.99 -13.02
C PHE A 167 12.40 0.63 -11.53
N GLY A 168 11.78 -0.50 -11.23
CA GLY A 168 11.58 -1.00 -9.87
C GLY A 168 12.86 -1.57 -9.27
N SER A 169 13.91 -0.76 -9.09
CA SER A 169 15.20 -1.20 -8.59
C SER A 169 15.14 -1.66 -7.13
N SER A 170 16.07 -2.53 -6.73
CA SER A 170 16.24 -2.91 -5.31
C SER A 170 16.52 -1.70 -4.41
N THR A 171 17.25 -0.70 -4.94
CA THR A 171 17.48 0.57 -4.24
C THR A 171 16.18 1.34 -3.98
N LEU A 172 15.27 1.40 -4.95
CA LEU A 172 13.95 2.02 -4.76
C LEU A 172 13.16 1.30 -3.66
N LEU A 173 13.18 -0.04 -3.67
CA LEU A 173 12.50 -0.85 -2.66
C LEU A 173 13.09 -0.61 -1.26
N PHE A 174 14.42 -0.62 -1.16
CA PHE A 174 15.11 -0.34 0.11
C PHE A 174 14.76 1.06 0.67
N ARG A 175 14.85 2.10 -0.18
CA ARG A 175 14.52 3.47 0.24
C ARG A 175 13.08 3.59 0.73
N TYR A 176 12.13 2.98 0.03
CA TYR A 176 10.73 3.01 0.44
C TYR A 176 10.49 2.19 1.71
N SER A 177 11.11 1.01 1.86
CA SER A 177 11.08 0.25 3.12
C SER A 177 11.65 1.06 4.29
N ALA A 178 12.76 1.78 4.08
CA ALA A 178 13.37 2.63 5.11
C ALA A 178 12.45 3.80 5.52
N LEU A 179 11.77 4.43 4.56
CA LEU A 179 10.82 5.52 4.81
C LEU A 179 9.58 5.07 5.60
N THR A 180 9.09 3.88 5.29
CA THR A 180 7.88 3.31 5.91
C THR A 180 8.19 2.42 7.12
N PHE A 181 9.48 2.24 7.46
CA PHE A 181 9.98 1.27 8.43
C PHE A 181 9.42 -0.14 8.20
N ASN A 182 9.27 -0.51 6.92
CA ASN A 182 8.69 -1.79 6.51
C ASN A 182 9.76 -2.88 6.44
N GLY A 183 9.74 -3.79 7.40
CA GLY A 183 10.66 -4.92 7.50
C GLY A 183 10.22 -6.17 6.72
N HIS A 184 9.15 -6.12 5.92
CA HIS A 184 8.69 -7.31 5.20
C HIS A 184 9.72 -7.80 4.18
N LYS A 185 10.22 -9.01 4.39
CA LYS A 185 11.34 -9.60 3.65
C LYS A 185 11.14 -9.70 2.15
N ILE A 186 9.91 -9.75 1.68
CA ILE A 186 9.61 -9.81 0.23
C ILE A 186 10.15 -8.60 -0.56
N HIS A 187 10.55 -7.54 0.11
CA HIS A 187 11.06 -6.33 -0.53
C HIS A 187 12.59 -6.25 -0.57
N TYR A 188 13.31 -7.11 0.20
CA TYR A 188 14.78 -7.02 0.29
C TYR A 188 15.51 -8.38 0.42
N ASP A 189 14.84 -9.45 0.82
CA ASP A 189 15.41 -10.79 1.00
C ASP A 189 14.92 -11.69 -0.14
N ILE A 190 15.79 -11.89 -1.15
CA ILE A 190 15.42 -12.64 -2.36
C ILE A 190 15.21 -14.13 -2.08
N ASP A 191 16.01 -14.70 -1.17
CA ASP A 191 15.94 -16.12 -0.86
C ASP A 191 14.65 -16.41 -0.10
N TYR A 192 14.33 -15.62 0.93
CA TYR A 192 13.04 -15.70 1.62
C TYR A 192 11.86 -15.56 0.63
N THR A 193 11.92 -14.57 -0.25
CA THR A 193 10.85 -14.28 -1.19
C THR A 193 10.58 -15.45 -2.13
N LYS A 194 11.62 -16.15 -2.57
CA LYS A 194 11.51 -17.32 -3.45
C LYS A 194 11.10 -18.59 -2.71
N THR A 195 11.74 -18.87 -1.57
CA THR A 195 11.59 -20.16 -0.87
C THR A 195 10.36 -20.22 0.02
N GLU A 196 10.04 -19.12 0.71
CA GLU A 196 8.94 -19.09 1.68
C GLU A 196 7.63 -18.56 1.07
N GLU A 197 7.73 -17.57 0.16
CA GLU A 197 6.55 -16.96 -0.45
C GLU A 197 6.37 -17.30 -1.94
N GLY A 198 7.34 -18.02 -2.57
CA GLY A 198 7.22 -18.57 -3.93
C GLY A 198 7.12 -17.54 -5.05
N HIS A 199 7.54 -16.30 -4.83
CA HIS A 199 7.63 -15.28 -5.86
C HIS A 199 8.91 -15.45 -6.68
N SER A 200 8.90 -15.02 -7.94
CA SER A 200 10.07 -15.13 -8.83
C SER A 200 11.16 -14.09 -8.54
N GLY A 201 10.88 -13.08 -7.74
CA GLY A 201 11.78 -11.99 -7.40
C GLY A 201 11.22 -11.10 -6.30
N LEU A 202 12.02 -10.11 -5.85
CA LEU A 202 11.54 -9.14 -4.87
C LEU A 202 10.32 -8.39 -5.39
N LEU A 203 9.45 -7.97 -4.50
CA LEU A 203 8.20 -7.28 -4.84
C LEU A 203 8.32 -5.78 -4.65
N VAL A 204 7.78 -5.02 -5.58
CA VAL A 204 7.52 -3.59 -5.40
C VAL A 204 6.34 -3.43 -4.44
N HIS A 205 6.48 -2.58 -3.44
CA HIS A 205 5.44 -2.32 -2.46
C HIS A 205 4.13 -1.86 -3.11
N ALA A 206 3.01 -2.44 -2.70
CA ALA A 206 1.71 -1.96 -3.16
C ALA A 206 1.42 -0.52 -2.67
N PRO A 207 1.77 -0.11 -1.44
CA PRO A 207 1.71 1.30 -1.03
C PRO A 207 2.53 2.24 -1.91
N LEU A 208 3.70 1.82 -2.40
CA LEU A 208 4.50 2.62 -3.35
C LEU A 208 3.79 2.81 -4.69
N GLN A 209 3.13 1.76 -5.21
CA GLN A 209 2.30 1.88 -6.42
C GLN A 209 1.16 2.89 -6.21
N ALA A 210 0.46 2.82 -5.06
CA ALA A 210 -0.57 3.80 -4.70
C ALA A 210 0.00 5.22 -4.59
N THR A 211 1.19 5.38 -3.99
CA THR A 211 1.88 6.68 -3.90
C THR A 211 2.14 7.27 -5.28
N TYR A 212 2.61 6.47 -6.25
CA TYR A 212 2.80 6.94 -7.62
C TYR A 212 1.48 7.36 -8.28
N LEU A 213 0.40 6.60 -8.09
CA LEU A 213 -0.91 6.94 -8.62
C LEU A 213 -1.48 8.24 -8.02
N LEU A 214 -1.33 8.46 -6.73
CA LEU A 214 -1.74 9.70 -6.08
C LEU A 214 -0.98 10.92 -6.63
N ASN A 215 0.33 10.76 -6.86
CA ASN A 215 1.17 11.85 -7.34
C ASN A 215 0.98 12.14 -8.85
N ILE A 216 0.74 11.16 -9.70
CA ILE A 216 0.40 11.44 -11.12
C ILE A 216 -0.92 12.21 -11.23
N ALA A 217 -1.91 11.90 -10.38
CA ALA A 217 -3.16 12.65 -10.32
C ALA A 217 -2.92 14.10 -9.87
N LYS A 218 -2.11 14.31 -8.82
CA LYS A 218 -1.74 15.66 -8.36
C LYS A 218 -0.99 16.45 -9.42
N LYS A 219 0.01 15.83 -10.09
CA LYS A 219 0.77 16.43 -11.20
C LYS A 219 -0.17 16.96 -12.29
N ASN A 220 -1.21 16.21 -12.62
CA ASN A 220 -2.20 16.56 -13.63
C ASN A 220 -3.36 17.41 -13.10
N LYS A 221 -3.23 17.97 -11.90
CA LYS A 221 -4.22 18.85 -11.25
C LYS A 221 -5.62 18.21 -11.13
N ILE A 222 -5.69 16.89 -11.08
CA ILE A 222 -6.94 16.16 -10.82
C ILE A 222 -7.40 16.49 -9.40
N LYS A 223 -8.61 17.01 -9.27
CA LYS A 223 -9.27 17.24 -7.99
C LYS A 223 -9.97 15.96 -7.55
N PHE A 224 -9.65 15.47 -6.38
CA PHE A 224 -10.28 14.31 -5.75
C PHE A 224 -10.16 14.41 -4.24
N ASN A 225 -11.11 13.84 -3.54
CA ASN A 225 -11.06 13.67 -2.08
C ASN A 225 -11.14 12.20 -1.67
N SER A 226 -11.36 11.30 -2.62
CA SER A 226 -11.40 9.86 -2.38
C SER A 226 -10.60 9.12 -3.46
N PHE A 227 -9.79 8.16 -2.99
CA PHE A 227 -8.96 7.30 -3.81
C PHE A 227 -9.21 5.85 -3.39
N LYS A 228 -9.94 5.10 -4.23
CA LYS A 228 -10.19 3.67 -4.00
C LYS A 228 -9.26 2.85 -4.87
N TYR A 229 -8.50 1.92 -4.27
CA TYR A 229 -7.50 1.14 -4.97
C TYR A 229 -7.64 -0.37 -4.71
N ARG A 230 -7.14 -1.16 -5.63
CA ARG A 230 -7.06 -2.61 -5.53
C ARG A 230 -5.77 -3.12 -6.17
N ALA A 231 -4.95 -3.85 -5.41
CA ALA A 231 -3.85 -4.64 -5.92
C ALA A 231 -4.41 -5.93 -6.53
N THR A 232 -3.97 -6.27 -7.74
CA THR A 232 -4.52 -7.39 -8.53
C THR A 232 -3.48 -8.46 -8.81
N PHE A 233 -2.19 -8.07 -8.91
CA PHE A 233 -1.10 -8.96 -9.23
C PHE A 233 0.21 -8.49 -8.58
N PRO A 234 1.13 -9.40 -8.18
CA PRO A 234 2.44 -9.02 -7.67
C PRO A 234 3.26 -8.26 -8.71
N LEU A 235 3.86 -7.14 -8.33
CA LEU A 235 4.77 -6.39 -9.18
C LEU A 235 6.21 -6.77 -8.82
N ILE A 236 6.86 -7.53 -9.72
CA ILE A 236 8.25 -7.98 -9.52
C ILE A 236 9.23 -6.84 -9.80
N SER A 237 10.23 -6.69 -8.94
CA SER A 237 11.30 -5.70 -9.06
C SER A 237 12.31 -5.98 -10.18
N ASN A 238 13.27 -5.08 -10.36
CA ASN A 238 14.32 -5.12 -11.38
C ASN A 238 13.79 -5.18 -12.82
N LYS A 239 12.60 -4.67 -13.02
CA LYS A 239 11.93 -4.50 -14.31
C LYS A 239 11.27 -3.14 -14.39
N LYS A 240 11.01 -2.67 -15.60
CA LYS A 240 10.20 -1.47 -15.81
C LYS A 240 8.74 -1.79 -15.52
N PHE A 241 8.04 -0.86 -14.93
CA PHE A 241 6.59 -0.87 -14.81
C PHE A 241 6.04 0.50 -15.19
N LYS A 242 4.80 0.53 -15.61
CA LYS A 242 4.14 1.72 -16.12
C LYS A 242 3.08 2.19 -15.12
N VAL A 243 3.03 3.49 -14.89
CA VAL A 243 1.95 4.16 -14.15
C VAL A 243 1.17 5.00 -15.13
N GLN A 244 -0.14 4.80 -15.20
CA GLN A 244 -1.05 5.48 -16.12
C GLN A 244 -2.17 6.18 -15.35
N LEU A 245 -2.54 7.35 -15.81
CA LEU A 245 -3.73 8.10 -15.42
C LEU A 245 -4.60 8.29 -16.65
N GLY A 246 -5.89 8.08 -16.55
CA GLY A 246 -6.79 8.25 -17.69
C GLY A 246 -8.25 8.26 -17.29
N LYS A 247 -9.12 8.26 -18.29
CA LYS A 247 -10.58 8.16 -18.13
C LYS A 247 -11.06 6.83 -18.66
N ASN A 248 -11.93 6.18 -17.91
CA ASN A 248 -12.61 4.96 -18.36
C ASN A 248 -13.88 5.32 -19.20
N ASN A 249 -14.53 4.29 -19.74
CA ASN A 249 -15.76 4.44 -20.57
C ASN A 249 -16.94 5.08 -19.80
N LYS A 250 -16.86 5.18 -18.47
CA LYS A 250 -17.83 5.86 -17.63
C LYS A 250 -17.42 7.29 -17.28
N ASN A 251 -16.37 7.80 -17.94
CA ASN A 251 -15.77 9.11 -17.67
C ASN A 251 -15.21 9.28 -16.23
N GLU A 252 -14.97 8.16 -15.52
CA GLU A 252 -14.32 8.22 -14.21
C GLU A 252 -12.80 8.34 -14.40
N ILE A 253 -12.15 9.13 -13.52
CA ILE A 253 -10.68 9.19 -13.47
C ILE A 253 -10.15 7.91 -12.82
N VAL A 254 -9.31 7.22 -13.55
CA VAL A 254 -8.71 5.95 -13.12
C VAL A 254 -7.19 5.99 -13.22
N GLY A 255 -6.55 5.29 -12.27
CA GLY A 255 -5.12 5.05 -12.29
C GLY A 255 -4.82 3.56 -12.45
N LEU A 256 -3.84 3.23 -13.27
CA LEU A 256 -3.40 1.86 -13.51
C LEU A 256 -1.90 1.74 -13.28
N VAL A 257 -1.48 0.64 -12.67
CA VAL A 257 -0.07 0.21 -12.66
C VAL A 257 0.04 -1.10 -13.41
N LEU A 258 0.91 -1.11 -14.41
CA LEU A 258 1.13 -2.25 -15.30
C LEU A 258 2.57 -2.72 -15.19
N ASN A 259 2.79 -4.02 -15.11
CA ASN A 259 4.14 -4.58 -15.16
C ASN A 259 4.72 -4.50 -16.60
N HIS A 260 5.94 -4.97 -16.80
CA HIS A 260 6.64 -4.97 -18.10
C HIS A 260 5.96 -5.82 -19.19
N GLU A 261 5.04 -6.71 -18.81
CA GLU A 261 4.21 -7.53 -19.72
C GLU A 261 2.81 -6.93 -19.94
N ASN A 262 2.59 -5.68 -19.51
CA ASN A 262 1.30 -5.00 -19.48
C ASN A 262 0.21 -5.72 -18.66
N ILE A 263 0.61 -6.49 -17.64
CA ILE A 263 -0.33 -7.09 -16.68
C ILE A 263 -0.67 -6.05 -15.62
N LEU A 264 -1.95 -5.90 -15.33
CA LEU A 264 -2.43 -4.98 -14.30
C LEU A 264 -2.03 -5.46 -12.90
N THR A 265 -1.25 -4.65 -12.20
CA THR A 265 -0.81 -4.92 -10.81
C THR A 265 -1.60 -4.12 -9.79
N MET A 266 -2.06 -2.93 -10.17
CA MET A 266 -2.96 -2.10 -9.35
C MET A 266 -3.89 -1.28 -10.23
N LYS A 267 -5.15 -1.17 -9.79
CA LYS A 267 -6.16 -0.24 -10.34
C LYS A 267 -6.65 0.68 -9.23
N ALA A 268 -6.86 1.94 -9.57
CA ALA A 268 -7.45 2.92 -8.67
C ALA A 268 -8.54 3.74 -9.38
N ILE A 269 -9.47 4.27 -8.57
CA ILE A 269 -10.52 5.19 -9.01
C ILE A 269 -10.43 6.43 -8.11
N PHE A 270 -10.41 7.59 -8.72
CA PHE A 270 -10.40 8.89 -8.05
C PHE A 270 -11.81 9.48 -8.08
N LYS A 271 -12.29 10.00 -6.94
CA LYS A 271 -13.59 10.65 -6.80
C LYS A 271 -13.46 11.94 -6.01
#